data_2973ca4c4c0cacd981229b930ad27f16
#
_entry.id   2973ca4c4c0cacd981229b930ad27f16
#
_cell.length_a   1.000
_cell.length_b   1.000
_cell.length_c   1.000
_cell.angle_alpha   90.00
_cell.angle_beta   90.00
_cell.angle_gamma   90.00
#
_symmetry.space_group_name_H-M   'P 1'
#
loop_
_entity.id
_entity.type
_entity.pdbx_description
1 polymer ?
#
loop_
_entity_poly.entity_id
_entity_poly.type
_entity_poly.pdbx_seq_one_letter_code
_entity_poly.pdbx_strand_id
1 'polypeptide(L)'
;MAFTDTIKNIFSTDSSATNLPAGLFHYRRETDVEKSRIHLRLDGDGHGTLIVNANRVMHLNPTAALMAYLLLEEKSENEIIKAVCSAYSVSEKDVRTDLQTLNFQLDNLIRPDGACPVHELDLEMNMPFSARPSAPYRMDLAL
;
A
#
# COMPACT_ATOMS: atom_id res chain seq x y z
N MET A 1 21.57 2.50 -10.38
CA MET A 1 21.14 2.26 -11.78
C MET A 1 20.13 1.12 -11.94
N ALA A 2 19.82 0.33 -10.90
CA ALA A 2 18.80 -0.73 -10.99
C ALA A 2 17.33 -0.25 -10.86
N PHE A 3 17.11 1.01 -10.45
CA PHE A 3 15.76 1.55 -10.22
C PHE A 3 14.95 1.85 -11.48
N THR A 4 15.61 2.21 -12.56
CA THR A 4 14.94 2.56 -13.83
C THR A 4 14.42 1.36 -14.60
N ASP A 5 14.99 0.19 -14.40
CA ASP A 5 14.59 -1.02 -15.14
C ASP A 5 13.35 -1.70 -14.54
N THR A 6 13.17 -1.60 -13.22
CA THR A 6 11.97 -2.12 -12.55
C THR A 6 10.72 -1.34 -12.94
N ILE A 7 10.84 -0.02 -13.12
CA ILE A 7 9.71 0.83 -13.54
C ILE A 7 9.34 0.60 -15.01
N LYS A 8 10.30 0.33 -15.89
CA LYS A 8 10.02 0.01 -17.30
C LYS A 8 9.21 -1.26 -17.47
N ASN A 9 9.42 -2.26 -16.61
CA ASN A 9 8.66 -3.51 -16.64
C ASN A 9 7.21 -3.36 -16.12
N ILE A 10 6.93 -2.35 -15.30
CA ILE A 10 5.57 -2.05 -14.84
C ILE A 10 4.74 -1.39 -15.96
N PHE A 11 5.39 -0.71 -16.89
CA PHE A 11 4.74 0.03 -17.98
C PHE A 11 4.77 -0.66 -19.34
N SER A 12 5.33 -1.87 -19.46
CA SER A 12 5.23 -2.64 -20.69
C SER A 12 3.81 -3.16 -20.86
N THR A 13 3.15 -2.63 -21.85
CA THR A 13 1.79 -2.91 -22.32
C THR A 13 1.64 -4.36 -22.77
N ASP A 14 1.40 -5.25 -21.82
CA ASP A 14 0.68 -6.49 -22.08
C ASP A 14 -0.46 -6.59 -21.09
N SER A 15 -1.66 -6.71 -21.61
CA SER A 15 -2.96 -6.69 -20.95
C SER A 15 -3.20 -7.95 -20.09
N SER A 16 -2.32 -8.19 -19.13
CA SER A 16 -2.53 -9.21 -18.12
C SER A 16 -1.80 -8.83 -16.84
N ALA A 17 -2.57 -8.53 -15.81
CA ALA A 17 -2.15 -8.35 -14.43
C ALA A 17 -0.97 -7.37 -14.26
N THR A 18 -1.23 -6.24 -13.63
CA THR A 18 -0.21 -5.30 -13.18
C THR A 18 0.89 -6.07 -12.49
N ASN A 19 2.06 -6.18 -13.11
CA ASN A 19 3.22 -6.83 -12.52
C ASN A 19 3.81 -5.94 -11.42
N LEU A 20 3.04 -5.74 -10.33
CA LEU A 20 3.62 -5.25 -9.10
C LEU A 20 4.66 -6.28 -8.64
N PRO A 21 5.87 -5.86 -8.31
CA PRO A 21 6.88 -6.78 -7.81
C PRO A 21 6.40 -7.35 -6.48
N ALA A 22 6.05 -8.64 -6.46
CA ALA A 22 5.72 -9.32 -5.21
C ALA A 22 6.93 -9.29 -4.27
N GLY A 23 6.70 -8.93 -3.01
CA GLY A 23 7.77 -8.82 -2.05
C GLY A 23 7.42 -7.96 -0.85
N LEU A 24 8.42 -7.74 -0.02
CA LEU A 24 8.33 -6.89 1.17
C LEU A 24 9.24 -5.67 0.99
N PHE A 25 8.63 -4.50 1.01
CA PHE A 25 9.29 -3.20 0.85
C PHE A 25 9.34 -2.47 2.18
N HIS A 26 10.46 -1.83 2.49
CA HIS A 26 10.69 -1.13 3.74
C HIS A 26 10.90 0.34 3.46
N TYR A 27 10.08 1.18 4.12
CA TYR A 27 10.20 2.62 4.05
C TYR A 27 10.34 3.20 5.46
N ARG A 28 10.98 4.35 5.53
CA ARG A 28 11.12 5.09 6.78
C ARG A 28 10.69 6.53 6.53
N ARG A 29 9.76 7.01 7.32
CA ARG A 29 9.44 8.44 7.37
C ARG A 29 9.96 9.00 8.68
N GLU A 30 10.78 10.04 8.59
CA GLU A 30 11.31 10.76 9.73
C GLU A 30 10.88 12.21 9.62
N THR A 31 10.17 12.69 10.63
CA THR A 31 9.88 14.10 10.86
C THR A 31 10.61 14.53 12.13
N ASP A 32 10.70 15.83 12.39
CA ASP A 32 11.37 16.35 13.60
C ASP A 32 10.74 15.83 14.90
N VAL A 33 9.51 15.38 14.84
CA VAL A 33 8.72 14.92 16.00
C VAL A 33 8.56 13.41 16.02
N GLU A 34 8.64 12.72 14.87
CA GLU A 34 8.24 11.32 14.76
C GLU A 34 9.07 10.53 13.76
N LYS A 35 9.31 9.26 14.13
CA LYS A 35 9.94 8.26 13.25
C LYS A 35 8.99 7.11 13.04
N SER A 36 8.57 6.90 11.80
CA SER A 36 7.67 5.81 11.45
C SER A 36 8.34 4.82 10.51
N ARG A 37 8.20 3.54 10.82
CA ARG A 37 8.62 2.43 9.96
C ARG A 37 7.40 1.89 9.22
N ILE A 38 7.49 1.87 7.91
CA ILE A 38 6.42 1.41 7.04
C ILE A 38 6.92 0.18 6.28
N HIS A 39 6.16 -0.89 6.34
CA HIS A 39 6.40 -2.11 5.59
C HIS A 39 5.22 -2.31 4.65
N LEU A 40 5.50 -2.35 3.35
CA LEU A 40 4.52 -2.71 2.34
C LEU A 40 4.84 -4.10 1.81
N ARG A 41 3.94 -5.03 2.05
CA ARG A 41 3.98 -6.35 1.45
C ARG A 41 3.05 -6.37 0.25
N LEU A 42 3.57 -6.84 -0.87
CA LEU A 42 2.82 -7.08 -2.10
C LEU A 42 2.79 -8.57 -2.39
N ASP A 43 1.60 -9.11 -2.56
CA ASP A 43 1.37 -10.51 -2.89
C ASP A 43 1.31 -10.70 -4.42
N GLY A 44 1.58 -11.93 -4.87
CA GLY A 44 1.61 -12.24 -6.30
C GLY A 44 0.27 -12.11 -7.02
N ASP A 45 -0.83 -12.01 -6.29
CA ASP A 45 -2.18 -11.75 -6.81
C ASP A 45 -2.53 -10.25 -6.92
N GLY A 46 -1.58 -9.38 -6.59
CA GLY A 46 -1.71 -7.92 -6.64
C GLY A 46 -2.22 -7.27 -5.35
N HIS A 47 -2.71 -8.05 -4.38
CA HIS A 47 -3.10 -7.49 -3.09
C HIS A 47 -1.88 -7.04 -2.29
N GLY A 48 -2.10 -6.15 -1.33
CA GLY A 48 -1.05 -5.66 -0.46
C GLY A 48 -1.46 -5.60 1.00
N THR A 49 -0.45 -5.56 1.85
CA THR A 49 -0.61 -5.31 3.28
C THR A 49 0.39 -4.26 3.71
N LEU A 50 -0.13 -3.16 4.22
CA LEU A 50 0.68 -2.08 4.79
C LEU A 50 0.75 -2.26 6.30
N ILE A 51 1.95 -2.21 6.85
CA ILE A 51 2.20 -2.34 8.29
C ILE A 51 2.99 -1.12 8.75
N VAL A 52 2.44 -0.37 9.68
CA VAL A 52 3.08 0.82 10.25
C VAL A 52 3.44 0.57 11.70
N ASN A 53 4.69 0.79 12.06
CA ASN A 53 5.23 0.63 13.41
C ASN A 53 4.90 -0.73 14.05
N ALA A 54 4.80 -1.78 13.26
CA ALA A 54 4.51 -3.17 13.63
C ALA A 54 3.15 -3.46 14.30
N ASN A 55 2.33 -2.44 14.56
CA ASN A 55 1.06 -2.61 15.28
C ASN A 55 -0.17 -2.10 14.51
N ARG A 56 0.01 -1.36 13.44
CA ARG A 56 -1.07 -0.84 12.61
C ARG A 56 -1.02 -1.50 11.24
N VAL A 57 -2.09 -2.15 10.86
CA VAL A 57 -2.15 -2.96 9.63
C VAL A 57 -3.33 -2.49 8.78
N MET A 58 -3.08 -2.28 7.49
CA MET A 58 -4.09 -1.97 6.49
C MET A 58 -3.96 -2.94 5.32
N HIS A 59 -5.07 -3.59 4.97
CA HIS A 59 -5.14 -4.44 3.79
C HIS A 59 -5.50 -3.61 2.56
N LEU A 60 -4.84 -3.88 1.45
CA LEU A 60 -4.97 -3.13 0.22
C LEU A 60 -5.47 -4.06 -0.89
N ASN A 61 -6.51 -3.63 -1.60
CA ASN A 61 -6.89 -4.24 -2.86
C ASN A 61 -5.83 -3.92 -3.94
N PRO A 62 -5.83 -4.58 -5.11
CA PRO A 62 -4.79 -4.39 -6.12
C PRO A 62 -4.60 -2.93 -6.57
N THR A 63 -5.67 -2.17 -6.71
CA THR A 63 -5.60 -0.75 -7.10
C THR A 63 -4.94 0.09 -6.01
N ALA A 64 -5.38 -0.09 -4.75
CA ALA A 64 -4.79 0.60 -3.60
C ALA A 64 -3.34 0.17 -3.34
N ALA A 65 -3.01 -1.10 -3.57
CA ALA A 65 -1.65 -1.60 -3.45
C ALA A 65 -0.70 -0.93 -4.45
N LEU A 66 -1.11 -0.76 -5.72
CA LEU A 66 -0.35 -0.01 -6.72
C LEU A 66 -0.19 1.46 -6.32
N MET A 67 -1.28 2.11 -5.90
CA MET A 67 -1.23 3.50 -5.44
C MET A 67 -0.30 3.67 -4.24
N ALA A 68 -0.41 2.80 -3.23
CA ALA A 68 0.44 2.84 -2.04
C ALA A 68 1.92 2.63 -2.38
N TYR A 69 2.22 1.68 -3.25
CA TYR A 69 3.59 1.42 -3.70
C TYR A 69 4.19 2.67 -4.37
N LEU A 70 3.49 3.23 -5.36
CA LEU A 70 3.97 4.42 -6.08
C LEU A 70 4.07 5.66 -5.18
N LEU A 71 3.15 5.81 -4.23
CA LEU A 71 3.17 6.89 -3.25
C LEU A 71 4.38 6.79 -2.31
N LEU A 72 4.70 5.60 -1.84
CA LEU A 72 5.86 5.34 -0.99
C LEU A 72 7.19 5.46 -1.76
N GLU A 73 7.17 5.22 -3.07
CA GLU A 73 8.28 5.50 -3.99
C GLU A 73 8.39 7.00 -4.38
N GLU A 74 7.61 7.87 -3.71
CA GLU A 74 7.64 9.33 -3.91
C GLU A 74 7.32 9.77 -5.35
N LYS A 75 6.47 9.01 -6.06
CA LYS A 75 6.00 9.39 -7.39
C LYS A 75 5.01 10.55 -7.30
N SER A 76 4.99 11.40 -8.32
CA SER A 76 4.04 12.49 -8.40
C SER A 76 2.60 11.97 -8.56
N GLU A 77 1.63 12.76 -8.09
CA GLU A 77 0.21 12.42 -8.22
C GLU A 77 -0.18 12.09 -9.67
N ASN A 78 0.30 12.86 -10.63
CA ASN A 78 0.00 12.63 -12.04
C ASN A 78 0.59 11.33 -12.58
N GLU A 79 1.77 10.93 -12.12
CA GLU A 79 2.38 9.64 -12.48
C GLU A 79 1.57 8.48 -11.90
N ILE A 80 1.14 8.60 -10.65
CA ILE A 80 0.31 7.58 -9.99
C ILE A 80 -1.02 7.43 -10.73
N ILE A 81 -1.71 8.53 -11.02
CA ILE A 81 -2.99 8.50 -11.73
C ILE A 81 -2.84 7.83 -13.10
N LYS A 82 -1.83 8.22 -13.89
CA LYS A 82 -1.57 7.62 -15.20
C LYS A 82 -1.30 6.12 -15.10
N ALA A 83 -0.49 5.71 -14.13
CA ALA A 83 -0.16 4.30 -13.93
C ALA A 83 -1.40 3.48 -13.58
N VAL A 84 -2.22 3.97 -12.66
CA VAL A 84 -3.44 3.27 -12.21
C VAL A 84 -4.49 3.22 -13.33
N CYS A 85 -4.73 4.33 -14.04
CA CYS A 85 -5.66 4.36 -15.17
C CYS A 85 -5.23 3.41 -16.29
N SER A 86 -3.94 3.33 -16.57
CA SER A 86 -3.40 2.41 -17.57
C SER A 86 -3.54 0.94 -17.15
N ALA A 87 -3.34 0.64 -15.87
CA ALA A 87 -3.36 -0.73 -15.37
C ALA A 87 -4.78 -1.31 -15.20
N TYR A 88 -5.74 -0.48 -14.78
CA TYR A 88 -7.06 -0.95 -14.34
C TYR A 88 -8.23 -0.39 -15.15
N SER A 89 -7.99 0.40 -16.17
CA SER A 89 -9.03 1.00 -17.02
C SER A 89 -10.11 1.76 -16.22
N VAL A 90 -9.69 2.48 -15.20
CA VAL A 90 -10.53 3.31 -14.31
C VAL A 90 -10.46 4.77 -14.69
N SER A 91 -11.46 5.57 -14.28
CA SER A 91 -11.48 7.00 -14.58
C SER A 91 -10.44 7.77 -13.75
N GLU A 92 -9.84 8.79 -14.35
CA GLU A 92 -8.88 9.67 -13.66
C GLU A 92 -9.49 10.32 -12.41
N LYS A 93 -10.77 10.70 -12.48
CA LYS A 93 -11.49 11.32 -11.37
C LYS A 93 -11.59 10.38 -10.15
N ASP A 94 -11.93 9.12 -10.41
CA ASP A 94 -12.08 8.12 -9.34
C ASP A 94 -10.72 7.82 -8.71
N VAL A 95 -9.69 7.62 -9.53
CA VAL A 95 -8.31 7.41 -9.04
C VAL A 95 -7.82 8.58 -8.19
N ARG A 96 -8.11 9.81 -8.58
CA ARG A 96 -7.75 11.00 -7.80
C ARG A 96 -8.42 11.01 -6.44
N THR A 97 -9.71 10.70 -6.38
CA THR A 97 -10.48 10.61 -5.14
C THR A 97 -9.94 9.48 -4.23
N ASP A 98 -9.69 8.32 -4.80
CA ASP A 98 -9.15 7.17 -4.07
C ASP A 98 -7.74 7.44 -3.55
N LEU A 99 -6.90 8.11 -4.34
CA LEU A 99 -5.55 8.48 -3.92
C LEU A 99 -5.57 9.49 -2.75
N GLN A 100 -6.48 10.46 -2.77
CA GLN A 100 -6.65 11.40 -1.66
C GLN A 100 -7.11 10.67 -0.40
N THR A 101 -8.05 9.75 -0.54
CA THR A 101 -8.53 8.91 0.57
C THR A 101 -7.39 8.05 1.13
N LEU A 102 -6.61 7.40 0.28
CA LEU A 102 -5.48 6.59 0.70
C LEU A 102 -4.40 7.43 1.41
N ASN A 103 -4.09 8.62 0.91
CA ASN A 103 -3.16 9.54 1.56
C ASN A 103 -3.64 9.90 2.98
N PHE A 104 -4.90 10.26 3.11
CA PHE A 104 -5.50 10.59 4.41
C PHE A 104 -5.45 9.41 5.38
N GLN A 105 -5.78 8.21 4.91
CA GLN A 105 -5.70 6.98 5.70
C GLN A 105 -4.27 6.66 6.13
N LEU A 106 -3.31 6.81 5.22
CA LEU A 106 -1.90 6.58 5.50
C LEU A 106 -1.37 7.57 6.54
N ASP A 107 -1.73 8.84 6.43
CA ASP A 107 -1.34 9.86 7.40
C ASP A 107 -1.93 9.57 8.79
N ASN A 108 -3.17 9.10 8.87
CA ASN A 108 -3.78 8.68 10.14
C ASN A 108 -3.10 7.46 10.74
N LEU A 109 -2.66 6.51 9.92
CA LEU A 109 -1.88 5.36 10.40
C LEU A 109 -0.51 5.74 10.94
N ILE A 110 0.10 6.78 10.40
CA ILE A 110 1.42 7.25 10.79
C ILE A 110 1.35 8.09 12.08
N ARG A 111 0.27 8.81 12.32
CA ARG A 111 0.13 9.69 13.49
C ARG A 111 0.16 8.94 14.81
N PRO A 112 0.82 9.51 15.87
CA PRO A 112 1.01 8.84 17.16
C PRO A 112 -0.20 8.83 18.07
N ASP A 113 -1.25 9.57 17.76
CA ASP A 113 -2.40 9.77 18.63
C ASP A 113 -3.20 8.46 18.72
N GLY A 114 -3.06 7.80 19.80
CA GLY A 114 -3.67 6.58 20.33
C GLY A 114 -5.07 6.15 19.87
N ALA A 115 -5.64 6.79 18.84
CA ALA A 115 -6.85 6.36 18.17
C ALA A 115 -6.61 4.97 17.52
N CYS A 116 -7.48 4.03 17.81
CA CYS A 116 -7.41 2.71 17.19
C CYS A 116 -7.74 2.85 15.70
N PRO A 117 -6.80 2.60 14.78
CA PRO A 117 -7.01 2.83 13.34
C PRO A 117 -8.17 2.02 12.76
N VAL A 118 -8.52 0.92 13.42
CA VAL A 118 -9.58 0.01 13.00
C VAL A 118 -10.97 0.65 13.08
N HIS A 119 -11.18 1.59 14.00
CA HIS A 119 -12.48 2.27 14.16
C HIS A 119 -12.67 3.47 13.25
N GLU A 120 -11.58 4.07 12.76
CA GLU A 120 -11.66 5.27 11.91
C GLU A 120 -11.65 4.96 10.42
N LEU A 121 -11.21 3.77 10.03
CA LEU A 121 -10.97 3.44 8.62
C LEU A 121 -12.18 2.83 7.90
N ASP A 122 -13.33 2.68 8.55
CA ASP A 122 -14.53 2.04 7.97
C ASP A 122 -14.18 0.76 7.15
N LEU A 123 -13.11 0.11 7.57
CA LEU A 123 -12.68 -1.16 6.99
C LEU A 123 -13.76 -2.17 7.35
N GLU A 124 -14.40 -2.75 6.35
CA GLU A 124 -15.17 -3.96 6.57
C GLU A 124 -14.33 -4.90 7.42
N MET A 125 -14.75 -5.07 8.67
CA MET A 125 -14.11 -6.01 9.59
C MET A 125 -14.41 -7.44 9.10
N ASN A 126 -13.77 -7.81 8.01
CA ASN A 126 -13.70 -9.21 7.66
C ASN A 126 -13.01 -9.92 8.82
N MET A 127 -13.69 -10.89 9.39
CA MET A 127 -13.15 -11.71 10.48
C MET A 127 -11.70 -12.05 10.16
N PRO A 128 -10.75 -11.82 11.07
CA PRO A 128 -9.32 -11.96 10.77
C PRO A 128 -8.90 -13.35 10.28
N PHE A 129 -9.81 -14.32 10.35
CA PHE A 129 -9.61 -15.69 9.89
C PHE A 129 -10.33 -16.04 8.58
N SER A 130 -11.06 -15.11 7.97
CA SER A 130 -11.79 -15.37 6.73
C SER A 130 -10.90 -15.34 5.48
N ALA A 131 -9.80 -14.59 5.51
CA ALA A 131 -8.78 -14.60 4.48
C ALA A 131 -7.64 -15.53 4.89
N ARG A 132 -7.22 -16.44 4.00
CA ARG A 132 -5.98 -17.21 4.19
C ARG A 132 -4.82 -16.35 3.71
N PRO A 133 -4.06 -15.69 4.60
CA PRO A 133 -2.87 -14.96 4.17
C PRO A 133 -1.84 -15.94 3.62
N SER A 134 -1.13 -15.56 2.57
CA SER A 134 -0.07 -16.36 1.95
C SER A 134 1.15 -16.54 2.86
N ALA A 135 1.29 -15.70 3.89
CA ALA A 135 2.29 -15.81 4.96
C ALA A 135 1.81 -15.10 6.23
N PRO A 136 2.31 -15.49 7.41
CA PRO A 136 1.99 -14.78 8.64
C PRO A 136 2.50 -13.34 8.57
N TYR A 137 1.68 -12.38 8.97
CA TYR A 137 2.05 -10.97 9.07
C TYR A 137 2.48 -10.56 10.48
N ARG A 138 2.19 -11.41 11.48
CA ARG A 138 2.58 -11.21 12.87
C ARG A 138 2.91 -12.56 13.51
N MET A 139 3.95 -12.61 14.31
CA MET A 139 4.30 -13.76 15.16
C MET A 139 4.68 -13.26 16.55
N ASP A 140 3.98 -13.75 17.56
CA ASP A 140 4.30 -13.49 18.96
C ASP A 140 5.07 -14.69 19.51
N LEU A 141 6.28 -14.46 20.00
CA LEU A 141 7.12 -15.49 20.63
C LEU A 141 7.04 -15.31 22.14
N ALA A 142 6.52 -16.31 22.84
CA ALA A 142 6.64 -16.39 24.29
C ALA A 142 8.01 -16.97 24.65
N LEU A 143 8.80 -16.22 25.39
CA LEU A 143 10.09 -16.63 25.95
C LEU A 143 9.92 -17.13 27.38
#